data_a2a036c1b1382d6b3ee4b18a501b3558
#
_entry.id   a2a036c1b1382d6b3ee4b18a501b3558
#
_cell.length_a   1.000
_cell.length_b   1.000
_cell.length_c   1.000
_cell.angle_alpha   90.00
_cell.angle_beta   90.00
_cell.angle_gamma   90.00
#
_symmetry.space_group_name_H-M   'P 1'
#
loop_
_entity.id
_entity.type
_entity.pdbx_description
1 polymer ?
#
loop_
_entity_poly.entity_id
_entity_poly.type
_entity_poly.pdbx_seq_one_letter_code
_entity_poly.pdbx_strand_id
1 'polypeptide(L)'
;MVKESVDFIIIENVTKKFGEKTVLDGVSATIQTGKSLGLIGKSAAGKSVLIMMLRGSGDYAPTTGRVIYRVNRCVECENLDLPYEGTPCTKCGSDTKTISVDYWSLSDDDVLKRQMRSRVAIMLQRTFALFGDKTVIENLFEAIGDRAEGKERTEMALEILEFVGMTHRTTHIARDLSGGEKQRVVLARQIARNPLFLLADEPTGTLDPYTAEVMHDRLVKYVNEKGIAMVFASHWPEAVEKMADEAIWLDAGKVVMQGDPKEISDKFLEGYSFEKKESENLGEPIIKLENAEKHFFSVIRGVVKAVDGVTFEIREREVFGLVGKSGAGKTTTSRMIAGMTPATGGSVEIKIGDDWIDMSEIGMAGKGRATPYIGFLHQEYTLYPYDNVLSNLTTSIGSKMPAELAKFKAMQVLESVGFAKEGMEDLLYSYPDTLSVGECQRIAFAQVLIKEPKIILLDEPTGTMDPITKTIVAKSVIRAREILGETFIVVSHDMDFVENICDRVAFIADGKVKAIDTPDAVIGRFGLEELQDNESDTGE
;
A
#
# COMPACT_ATOMS: atom_id res chain seq x y z
N MET A 1 -19.22 -22.78 -22.94
CA MET A 1 -18.56 -23.94 -22.32
C MET A 1 -17.29 -23.44 -21.66
N VAL A 2 -17.14 -23.66 -20.37
CA VAL A 2 -15.89 -23.37 -19.67
C VAL A 2 -14.86 -24.37 -20.23
N LYS A 3 -13.81 -23.87 -20.88
CA LYS A 3 -12.72 -24.72 -21.35
C LYS A 3 -11.98 -25.27 -20.13
N GLU A 4 -11.63 -26.55 -20.12
CA GLU A 4 -10.78 -27.11 -19.07
C GLU A 4 -9.45 -26.35 -18.99
N SER A 5 -8.99 -26.08 -17.78
CA SER A 5 -7.71 -25.41 -17.58
C SER A 5 -6.55 -26.33 -17.96
N VAL A 6 -5.57 -25.77 -18.66
CA VAL A 6 -4.39 -26.51 -19.17
C VAL A 6 -3.13 -25.82 -18.66
N ASP A 7 -2.09 -26.60 -18.38
CA ASP A 7 -0.79 -26.03 -17.99
C ASP A 7 -0.27 -25.12 -19.10
N PHE A 8 -0.04 -23.87 -18.73
CA PHE A 8 0.36 -22.81 -19.65
C PHE A 8 1.80 -22.36 -19.42
N ILE A 9 2.18 -22.07 -18.17
CA ILE A 9 3.55 -21.68 -17.80
C ILE A 9 4.05 -22.65 -16.75
N ILE A 10 5.23 -23.23 -16.97
CA ILE A 10 5.87 -24.16 -16.05
C ILE A 10 7.22 -23.56 -15.64
N ILE A 11 7.39 -23.32 -14.35
CA ILE A 11 8.61 -22.82 -13.73
C ILE A 11 9.29 -24.02 -13.08
N GLU A 12 10.52 -24.34 -13.50
CA GLU A 12 11.25 -25.51 -13.02
C GLU A 12 12.54 -25.10 -12.31
N ASN A 13 12.56 -25.24 -10.98
CA ASN A 13 13.73 -25.07 -10.14
C ASN A 13 14.53 -23.79 -10.43
N VAL A 14 13.83 -22.67 -10.54
CA VAL A 14 14.41 -21.38 -10.94
C VAL A 14 15.17 -20.73 -9.79
N THR A 15 16.42 -20.41 -10.05
CA THR A 15 17.27 -19.59 -9.15
C THR A 15 17.69 -18.32 -9.86
N LYS A 16 17.62 -17.18 -9.17
CA LYS A 16 18.10 -15.89 -9.66
C LYS A 16 19.06 -15.25 -8.69
N LYS A 17 20.23 -14.86 -9.22
CA LYS A 17 21.25 -14.11 -8.47
C LYS A 17 21.50 -12.76 -9.14
N PHE A 18 21.74 -11.73 -8.33
CA PHE A 18 22.30 -10.45 -8.74
C PHE A 18 23.64 -10.27 -8.01
N GLY A 19 24.74 -10.43 -8.73
CA GLY A 19 26.06 -10.58 -8.12
C GLY A 19 26.09 -11.77 -7.16
N GLU A 20 26.50 -11.56 -5.93
CA GLU A 20 26.55 -12.60 -4.88
C GLU A 20 25.19 -12.85 -4.19
N LYS A 21 24.22 -11.94 -4.34
CA LYS A 21 22.92 -12.01 -3.67
C LYS A 21 21.97 -12.95 -4.42
N THR A 22 21.55 -14.04 -3.78
CA THR A 22 20.48 -14.90 -4.28
C THR A 22 19.12 -14.28 -3.91
N VAL A 23 18.27 -14.05 -4.90
CA VAL A 23 16.94 -13.43 -4.73
C VAL A 23 15.80 -14.42 -4.95
N LEU A 24 16.00 -15.42 -5.82
CA LEU A 24 15.13 -16.60 -5.95
C LEU A 24 16.00 -17.84 -5.83
N ASP A 25 15.54 -18.86 -5.09
CA ASP A 25 16.29 -20.07 -4.80
C ASP A 25 15.42 -21.32 -4.97
N GLY A 26 15.52 -21.95 -6.15
CA GLY A 26 14.87 -23.20 -6.45
C GLY A 26 13.34 -23.12 -6.59
N VAL A 27 12.80 -22.00 -7.04
CA VAL A 27 11.34 -21.79 -7.18
C VAL A 27 10.79 -22.68 -8.31
N SER A 28 9.72 -23.42 -8.00
CA SER A 28 8.96 -24.22 -8.98
C SER A 28 7.47 -23.94 -8.83
N ALA A 29 6.76 -23.78 -9.96
CA ALA A 29 5.32 -23.53 -9.98
C ALA A 29 4.75 -23.86 -11.36
N THR A 30 3.46 -24.17 -11.44
CA THR A 30 2.73 -24.32 -12.70
C THR A 30 1.54 -23.35 -12.73
N ILE A 31 1.39 -22.58 -13.78
CA ILE A 31 0.29 -21.65 -13.99
C ILE A 31 -0.60 -22.17 -15.10
N GLN A 32 -1.89 -22.33 -14.83
CA GLN A 32 -2.87 -22.87 -15.77
C GLN A 32 -3.64 -21.75 -16.47
N THR A 33 -4.15 -22.06 -17.68
CA THR A 33 -5.07 -21.16 -18.40
C THR A 33 -6.35 -20.94 -17.61
N GLY A 34 -6.85 -19.68 -17.60
CA GLY A 34 -8.07 -19.33 -16.89
C GLY A 34 -7.94 -19.35 -15.37
N LYS A 35 -6.70 -19.42 -14.85
CA LYS A 35 -6.43 -19.44 -13.41
C LYS A 35 -5.54 -18.27 -12.99
N SER A 36 -5.75 -17.84 -11.75
CA SER A 36 -4.97 -16.78 -11.10
C SER A 36 -4.05 -17.36 -10.03
N LEU A 37 -2.75 -17.09 -10.14
CA LEU A 37 -1.74 -17.42 -9.13
C LEU A 37 -1.36 -16.18 -8.33
N GLY A 38 -1.63 -16.20 -7.03
CA GLY A 38 -1.23 -15.16 -6.09
C GLY A 38 0.18 -15.41 -5.52
N LEU A 39 1.01 -14.38 -5.48
CA LEU A 39 2.31 -14.40 -4.80
C LEU A 39 2.22 -13.54 -3.54
N ILE A 40 2.29 -14.16 -2.36
CA ILE A 40 2.30 -13.47 -1.07
C ILE A 40 3.68 -13.55 -0.43
N GLY A 41 4.08 -12.55 0.34
CA GLY A 41 5.35 -12.51 1.05
C GLY A 41 5.76 -11.10 1.40
N LYS A 42 6.76 -10.98 2.29
CA LYS A 42 7.33 -9.68 2.70
C LYS A 42 7.90 -8.89 1.53
N SER A 43 8.15 -7.61 1.77
CA SER A 43 8.98 -6.80 0.86
C SER A 43 10.34 -7.50 0.64
N ALA A 44 10.86 -7.42 -0.58
CA ALA A 44 12.11 -8.08 -0.99
C ALA A 44 12.12 -9.63 -0.95
N ALA A 45 10.98 -10.32 -0.79
CA ALA A 45 10.90 -11.78 -0.82
C ALA A 45 11.14 -12.40 -2.21
N GLY A 46 11.26 -11.59 -3.27
CA GLY A 46 11.50 -12.07 -4.65
C GLY A 46 10.28 -12.03 -5.58
N LYS A 47 9.10 -11.59 -5.11
CA LYS A 47 7.84 -11.56 -5.88
C LYS A 47 7.97 -10.79 -7.19
N SER A 48 8.42 -9.54 -7.14
CA SER A 48 8.62 -8.68 -8.32
C SER A 48 9.67 -9.25 -9.27
N VAL A 49 10.71 -9.90 -8.75
CA VAL A 49 11.75 -10.55 -9.57
C VAL A 49 11.15 -11.70 -10.37
N LEU A 50 10.28 -12.52 -9.76
CA LEU A 50 9.58 -13.60 -10.45
C LEU A 50 8.63 -13.04 -11.53
N ILE A 51 7.85 -12.00 -11.23
CA ILE A 51 6.98 -11.32 -12.21
C ILE A 51 7.79 -10.79 -13.40
N MET A 52 8.91 -10.10 -13.15
CA MET A 52 9.76 -9.54 -14.21
C MET A 52 10.45 -10.64 -15.04
N MET A 53 10.77 -11.77 -14.43
CA MET A 53 11.27 -12.95 -15.12
C MET A 53 10.21 -13.54 -16.06
N LEU A 54 8.96 -13.69 -15.60
CA LEU A 54 7.84 -14.15 -16.44
C LEU A 54 7.50 -13.16 -17.55
N ARG A 55 7.73 -11.87 -17.35
CA ARG A 55 7.60 -10.87 -18.43
C ARG A 55 8.66 -11.04 -19.52
N GLY A 56 9.78 -11.68 -19.22
CA GLY A 56 10.89 -11.80 -20.15
C GLY A 56 11.78 -10.54 -20.22
N SER A 57 11.95 -9.84 -19.09
CA SER A 57 12.89 -8.71 -18.99
C SER A 57 14.31 -9.23 -18.84
N GLY A 58 15.24 -8.84 -19.74
CA GLY A 58 16.57 -9.44 -19.89
C GLY A 58 17.42 -9.53 -18.62
N ASP A 59 17.42 -8.49 -17.78
CA ASP A 59 18.16 -8.47 -16.51
C ASP A 59 17.65 -9.51 -15.50
N TYR A 60 16.44 -10.01 -15.70
CA TYR A 60 15.76 -10.98 -14.82
C TYR A 60 15.82 -12.42 -15.32
N ALA A 61 16.63 -12.71 -16.33
CA ALA A 61 16.88 -14.08 -16.77
C ALA A 61 17.30 -14.97 -15.58
N PRO A 62 16.80 -16.22 -15.47
CA PRO A 62 17.20 -17.13 -14.40
C PRO A 62 18.70 -17.41 -14.48
N THR A 63 19.34 -17.56 -13.34
CA THR A 63 20.73 -18.00 -13.25
C THR A 63 20.82 -19.51 -13.49
N THR A 64 19.84 -20.26 -12.97
CA THR A 64 19.62 -21.68 -13.22
C THR A 64 18.12 -21.99 -13.24
N GLY A 65 17.74 -23.14 -13.78
CA GLY A 65 16.35 -23.54 -13.93
C GLY A 65 15.77 -23.10 -15.27
N ARG A 66 14.47 -23.34 -15.49
CA ARG A 66 13.80 -23.08 -16.77
C ARG A 66 12.42 -22.46 -16.57
N VAL A 67 11.98 -21.67 -17.55
CA VAL A 67 10.61 -21.15 -17.66
C VAL A 67 10.04 -21.55 -19.00
N ILE A 68 9.11 -22.51 -18.99
CA ILE A 68 8.55 -23.13 -20.18
C ILE A 68 7.14 -22.58 -20.41
N TYR A 69 6.90 -22.06 -21.60
CA TYR A 69 5.58 -21.63 -22.06
C TYR A 69 5.00 -22.67 -23.03
N ARG A 70 3.76 -23.05 -22.80
CA ARG A 70 2.98 -23.89 -23.74
C ARG A 70 2.00 -23.00 -24.47
N VAL A 71 2.10 -22.90 -25.78
CA VAL A 71 1.25 -22.06 -26.64
C VAL A 71 0.84 -22.82 -27.90
N ASN A 72 -0.32 -22.46 -28.45
CA ASN A 72 -0.73 -22.89 -29.76
C ASN A 72 -0.15 -21.94 -30.81
N ARG A 73 0.64 -22.44 -31.74
CA ARG A 73 1.17 -21.69 -32.89
C ARG A 73 0.41 -22.09 -34.14
N CYS A 74 -0.11 -21.08 -34.85
CA CYS A 74 -0.78 -21.29 -36.13
C CYS A 74 0.21 -21.76 -37.18
N VAL A 75 -0.19 -22.77 -38.00
CA VAL A 75 0.63 -23.30 -39.06
C VAL A 75 0.78 -22.36 -40.26
N GLU A 76 -0.17 -21.44 -40.47
CA GLU A 76 -0.16 -20.51 -41.60
C GLU A 76 0.31 -19.11 -41.27
N CYS A 77 -0.27 -18.47 -40.25
CA CYS A 77 0.01 -17.06 -39.92
C CYS A 77 0.92 -16.89 -38.72
N GLU A 78 1.40 -18.00 -38.14
CA GLU A 78 2.30 -18.02 -36.96
C GLU A 78 1.78 -17.30 -35.71
N ASN A 79 0.48 -16.93 -35.69
CA ASN A 79 -0.14 -16.32 -34.52
C ASN A 79 -0.05 -17.25 -33.30
N LEU A 80 0.11 -16.68 -32.12
CA LEU A 80 0.15 -17.39 -30.85
C LEU A 80 -1.19 -17.29 -30.15
N ASP A 81 -1.73 -18.43 -29.73
CA ASP A 81 -2.96 -18.56 -28.98
C ASP A 81 -2.75 -19.40 -27.71
N LEU A 82 -3.72 -19.36 -26.78
CA LEU A 82 -3.70 -20.20 -25.59
C LEU A 82 -3.70 -21.69 -25.94
N PRO A 83 -3.05 -22.56 -25.14
CA PRO A 83 -2.79 -23.97 -25.51
C PRO A 83 -4.01 -24.88 -25.33
N TYR A 84 -5.18 -24.42 -25.76
CA TYR A 84 -6.38 -25.25 -25.77
C TYR A 84 -6.37 -26.20 -26.98
N GLU A 85 -6.48 -27.49 -26.74
CA GLU A 85 -6.45 -28.50 -27.81
C GLU A 85 -7.60 -28.34 -28.81
N GLY A 86 -7.30 -28.55 -30.10
CA GLY A 86 -8.30 -28.51 -31.16
C GLY A 86 -8.92 -27.14 -31.44
N THR A 87 -8.37 -26.06 -30.88
CA THR A 87 -8.88 -24.72 -31.19
C THR A 87 -8.24 -24.16 -32.45
N PRO A 88 -9.04 -23.63 -33.40
CA PRO A 88 -8.49 -22.95 -34.56
C PRO A 88 -7.82 -21.63 -34.18
N CYS A 89 -6.93 -21.18 -35.06
CA CYS A 89 -6.25 -19.88 -34.88
C CYS A 89 -7.24 -18.73 -34.78
N THR A 90 -7.11 -17.90 -33.72
CA THR A 90 -8.01 -16.76 -33.50
C THR A 90 -7.88 -15.65 -34.54
N LYS A 91 -6.77 -15.65 -35.34
CA LYS A 91 -6.50 -14.62 -36.35
C LYS A 91 -6.97 -15.03 -37.75
N CYS A 92 -6.72 -16.27 -38.19
CA CYS A 92 -6.99 -16.71 -39.56
C CYS A 92 -7.90 -17.95 -39.68
N GLY A 93 -8.29 -18.56 -38.54
CA GLY A 93 -9.15 -19.73 -38.50
C GLY A 93 -8.46 -21.08 -38.87
N SER A 94 -7.18 -21.07 -39.25
CA SER A 94 -6.43 -22.26 -39.63
C SER A 94 -6.02 -23.10 -38.41
N ASP A 95 -5.52 -24.31 -38.65
CA ASP A 95 -5.09 -25.24 -37.62
C ASP A 95 -3.94 -24.68 -36.77
N THR A 96 -3.94 -25.07 -35.54
CA THR A 96 -2.88 -24.71 -34.58
C THR A 96 -2.17 -25.96 -34.07
N LYS A 97 -0.90 -25.81 -33.73
CA LYS A 97 -0.08 -26.84 -33.08
C LYS A 97 0.42 -26.36 -31.74
N THR A 98 0.19 -27.15 -30.69
CA THR A 98 0.74 -26.85 -29.35
C THR A 98 2.25 -27.07 -29.34
N ILE A 99 2.99 -26.07 -28.89
CA ILE A 99 4.44 -26.11 -28.72
C ILE A 99 4.79 -25.77 -27.28
N SER A 100 5.86 -26.38 -26.75
CA SER A 100 6.46 -26.04 -25.46
C SER A 100 7.80 -25.35 -25.70
N VAL A 101 7.98 -24.17 -25.15
CA VAL A 101 9.13 -23.29 -25.42
C VAL A 101 9.79 -22.92 -24.12
N ASP A 102 11.05 -23.28 -23.94
CA ASP A 102 11.88 -22.71 -22.88
C ASP A 102 12.25 -21.28 -23.30
N TYR A 103 11.60 -20.30 -22.67
CA TYR A 103 11.66 -18.88 -23.05
C TYR A 103 13.09 -18.32 -22.99
N TRP A 104 13.85 -18.71 -21.98
CA TRP A 104 15.16 -18.16 -21.75
C TRP A 104 16.28 -18.84 -22.55
N SER A 105 15.97 -19.97 -23.22
CA SER A 105 16.87 -20.60 -24.20
C SER A 105 16.87 -19.90 -25.55
N LEU A 106 15.82 -19.08 -25.83
CA LEU A 106 15.71 -18.32 -27.08
C LEU A 106 16.60 -17.07 -27.07
N SER A 107 17.22 -16.75 -28.19
CA SER A 107 17.97 -15.50 -28.37
C SER A 107 17.03 -14.28 -28.33
N ASP A 108 17.54 -13.10 -28.00
CA ASP A 108 16.72 -11.87 -27.92
C ASP A 108 16.18 -11.42 -29.28
N ASP A 109 16.83 -11.83 -30.37
CA ASP A 109 16.40 -11.58 -31.75
C ASP A 109 15.41 -12.59 -32.28
N ASP A 110 15.09 -13.63 -31.51
CA ASP A 110 14.14 -14.67 -31.93
C ASP A 110 12.72 -14.07 -32.08
N VAL A 111 12.11 -14.37 -33.25
CA VAL A 111 10.76 -13.86 -33.58
C VAL A 111 9.72 -14.36 -32.60
N LEU A 112 9.81 -15.64 -32.20
CA LEU A 112 8.88 -16.25 -31.24
C LEU A 112 8.98 -15.59 -29.87
N LYS A 113 10.21 -15.34 -29.39
CA LYS A 113 10.46 -14.64 -28.12
C LYS A 113 9.84 -13.24 -28.11
N ARG A 114 10.01 -12.48 -29.19
CA ARG A 114 9.41 -11.14 -29.34
C ARG A 114 7.89 -11.20 -29.42
N GLN A 115 7.31 -12.14 -30.15
CA GLN A 115 5.87 -12.35 -30.20
C GLN A 115 5.30 -12.69 -28.82
N MET A 116 5.89 -13.64 -28.09
CA MET A 116 5.46 -13.99 -26.72
C MET A 116 5.51 -12.76 -25.81
N ARG A 117 6.63 -12.03 -25.79
CA ARG A 117 6.80 -10.82 -24.96
C ARG A 117 5.78 -9.72 -25.27
N SER A 118 5.39 -9.56 -26.55
CA SER A 118 4.39 -8.55 -26.94
C SER A 118 2.98 -8.88 -26.44
N ARG A 119 2.71 -10.17 -26.15
CA ARG A 119 1.42 -10.68 -25.67
C ARG A 119 1.37 -10.87 -24.14
N VAL A 120 2.35 -10.35 -23.41
CA VAL A 120 2.34 -10.28 -21.93
C VAL A 120 1.84 -8.92 -21.51
N ALA A 121 0.70 -8.87 -20.82
CA ALA A 121 0.24 -7.69 -20.13
C ALA A 121 0.95 -7.55 -18.79
N ILE A 122 1.29 -6.32 -18.39
CA ILE A 122 1.88 -6.07 -17.07
C ILE A 122 1.34 -4.80 -16.45
N MET A 123 0.97 -4.88 -15.18
CA MET A 123 0.66 -3.76 -14.31
C MET A 123 1.73 -3.67 -13.22
N LEU A 124 2.36 -2.51 -13.06
CA LEU A 124 3.40 -2.26 -12.06
C LEU A 124 2.89 -1.23 -11.05
N GLN A 125 3.28 -1.38 -9.79
CA GLN A 125 2.84 -0.57 -8.65
C GLN A 125 2.99 0.95 -8.85
N ARG A 126 4.11 1.42 -9.42
CA ARG A 126 4.47 2.86 -9.49
C ARG A 126 4.54 3.44 -10.89
N THR A 127 4.29 2.65 -11.92
CA THR A 127 4.49 3.12 -13.29
C THR A 127 3.16 3.23 -14.01
N PHE A 128 2.66 4.46 -14.13
CA PHE A 128 1.57 4.73 -15.05
C PHE A 128 2.13 4.77 -16.48
N ALA A 129 2.12 3.62 -17.17
CA ALA A 129 2.53 3.51 -18.56
C ALA A 129 1.49 4.18 -19.49
N LEU A 130 1.20 5.47 -19.26
CA LEU A 130 0.29 6.30 -20.02
C LEU A 130 1.05 7.38 -20.79
N PHE A 131 0.56 7.70 -21.98
CA PHE A 131 0.95 8.91 -22.67
C PHE A 131 0.19 10.08 -22.03
N GLY A 132 0.86 10.82 -21.14
CA GLY A 132 0.25 11.85 -20.30
C GLY A 132 -0.43 12.97 -21.09
N ASP A 133 0.10 13.32 -22.25
CA ASP A 133 -0.41 14.40 -23.10
C ASP A 133 -1.53 13.96 -24.08
N LYS A 134 -1.82 12.65 -24.12
CA LYS A 134 -2.91 12.09 -24.92
C LYS A 134 -4.17 11.90 -24.09
N THR A 135 -5.31 11.93 -24.76
CA THR A 135 -6.59 11.59 -24.15
C THR A 135 -6.65 10.10 -23.78
N VAL A 136 -7.63 9.73 -22.96
CA VAL A 136 -7.88 8.34 -22.57
C VAL A 136 -8.09 7.45 -23.79
N ILE A 137 -8.93 7.87 -24.74
CA ILE A 137 -9.20 7.07 -25.95
C ILE A 137 -7.98 6.96 -26.86
N GLU A 138 -7.19 8.02 -27.02
CA GLU A 138 -5.95 8.00 -27.79
C GLU A 138 -4.91 7.05 -27.18
N ASN A 139 -4.85 6.96 -25.84
CA ASN A 139 -4.04 5.98 -25.15
C ASN A 139 -4.45 4.53 -25.50
N LEU A 140 -5.74 4.26 -25.70
CA LEU A 140 -6.22 2.95 -26.15
C LEU A 140 -5.92 2.71 -27.62
N PHE A 141 -6.09 3.71 -28.49
CA PHE A 141 -5.76 3.61 -29.90
C PHE A 141 -4.31 3.19 -30.12
N GLU A 142 -3.38 3.77 -29.34
CA GLU A 142 -1.96 3.34 -29.37
C GLU A 142 -1.77 1.88 -28.92
N ALA A 143 -2.55 1.43 -27.95
CA ALA A 143 -2.46 0.06 -27.46
C ALA A 143 -3.11 -0.96 -28.42
N ILE A 144 -4.17 -0.60 -29.10
CA ILE A 144 -4.82 -1.41 -30.15
C ILE A 144 -3.89 -1.53 -31.36
N GLY A 145 -3.21 -0.44 -31.75
CA GLY A 145 -2.30 -0.43 -32.89
C GLY A 145 -2.99 -0.85 -34.21
N ASP A 146 -2.30 -1.66 -35.00
CA ASP A 146 -2.74 -2.13 -36.32
C ASP A 146 -3.75 -3.31 -36.27
N ARG A 147 -4.25 -3.68 -35.08
CA ARG A 147 -5.22 -4.79 -34.95
C ARG A 147 -6.63 -4.43 -35.39
N ALA A 148 -6.98 -3.14 -35.36
CA ALA A 148 -8.23 -2.58 -35.83
C ALA A 148 -8.02 -1.17 -36.34
N GLU A 149 -8.82 -0.74 -37.31
CA GLU A 149 -8.75 0.61 -37.89
C GLU A 149 -10.12 1.28 -37.91
N GLY A 150 -10.12 2.62 -38.02
CA GLY A 150 -11.32 3.41 -38.21
C GLY A 150 -12.41 3.17 -37.15
N LYS A 151 -13.58 2.77 -37.62
CA LYS A 151 -14.77 2.56 -36.76
C LYS A 151 -14.57 1.37 -35.80
N GLU A 152 -14.00 0.29 -36.29
CA GLU A 152 -13.74 -0.92 -35.49
C GLU A 152 -12.80 -0.63 -34.31
N ARG A 153 -11.71 0.15 -34.54
CA ARG A 153 -10.81 0.61 -33.46
C ARG A 153 -11.57 1.39 -32.39
N THR A 154 -12.49 2.27 -32.81
CA THR A 154 -13.27 3.09 -31.88
C THR A 154 -14.23 2.23 -31.06
N GLU A 155 -14.95 1.31 -31.70
CA GLU A 155 -15.87 0.39 -31.02
C GLU A 155 -15.12 -0.48 -30.00
N MET A 156 -14.00 -1.08 -30.39
CA MET A 156 -13.15 -1.85 -29.49
C MET A 156 -12.64 -1.02 -28.29
N ALA A 157 -12.21 0.22 -28.53
CA ALA A 157 -11.74 1.11 -27.46
C ALA A 157 -12.86 1.45 -26.47
N LEU A 158 -14.07 1.73 -26.97
CA LEU A 158 -15.23 2.04 -26.13
C LEU A 158 -15.69 0.85 -25.30
N GLU A 159 -15.74 -0.35 -25.88
CA GLU A 159 -16.04 -1.60 -25.13
C GLU A 159 -15.06 -1.83 -23.99
N ILE A 160 -13.77 -1.62 -24.23
CA ILE A 160 -12.76 -1.75 -23.19
C ILE A 160 -12.91 -0.65 -22.11
N LEU A 161 -13.21 0.60 -22.51
CA LEU A 161 -13.46 1.69 -21.55
C LEU A 161 -14.72 1.46 -20.72
N GLU A 162 -15.76 0.89 -21.30
CA GLU A 162 -16.96 0.47 -20.57
C GLU A 162 -16.62 -0.61 -19.56
N PHE A 163 -15.87 -1.63 -19.98
CA PHE A 163 -15.43 -2.71 -19.10
C PHE A 163 -14.65 -2.18 -17.88
N VAL A 164 -13.74 -1.22 -18.05
CA VAL A 164 -13.00 -0.62 -16.94
C VAL A 164 -13.73 0.58 -16.28
N GLY A 165 -14.97 0.92 -16.71
CA GLY A 165 -15.79 2.00 -16.17
C GLY A 165 -15.21 3.40 -16.36
N MET A 166 -14.58 3.64 -17.53
CA MET A 166 -13.91 4.90 -17.86
C MET A 166 -14.53 5.63 -19.06
N THR A 167 -15.74 5.26 -19.48
CA THR A 167 -16.45 5.89 -20.61
C THR A 167 -16.71 7.38 -20.39
N HIS A 168 -16.97 7.80 -19.14
CA HIS A 168 -17.20 9.20 -18.77
C HIS A 168 -15.92 10.06 -18.86
N ARG A 169 -14.73 9.46 -19.02
CA ARG A 169 -13.42 10.13 -19.14
C ARG A 169 -12.77 10.01 -20.52
N THR A 170 -13.48 9.49 -21.51
CA THR A 170 -12.96 9.15 -22.86
C THR A 170 -12.09 10.24 -23.47
N THR A 171 -12.50 11.50 -23.37
CA THR A 171 -11.81 12.67 -23.95
C THR A 171 -10.91 13.42 -22.97
N HIS A 172 -10.81 13.00 -21.72
CA HIS A 172 -9.93 13.63 -20.73
C HIS A 172 -8.47 13.31 -21.01
N ILE A 173 -7.58 14.25 -20.71
CA ILE A 173 -6.13 14.09 -20.84
C ILE A 173 -5.65 13.19 -19.70
N ALA A 174 -4.84 12.18 -20.03
CA ALA A 174 -4.44 11.13 -19.08
C ALA A 174 -3.67 11.65 -17.85
N ARG A 175 -2.89 12.74 -17.97
CA ARG A 175 -2.18 13.33 -16.83
C ARG A 175 -3.10 13.89 -15.74
N ASP A 176 -4.31 14.33 -16.12
CA ASP A 176 -5.25 15.04 -15.24
C ASP A 176 -6.18 14.07 -14.47
N LEU A 177 -6.05 12.77 -14.71
CA LEU A 177 -6.80 11.72 -14.03
C LEU A 177 -6.29 11.49 -12.60
N SER A 178 -7.19 11.09 -11.71
CA SER A 178 -6.84 10.59 -10.38
C SER A 178 -5.98 9.32 -10.44
N GLY A 179 -5.34 8.92 -9.35
CA GLY A 179 -4.52 7.71 -9.27
C GLY A 179 -5.29 6.45 -9.68
N GLY A 180 -6.51 6.25 -9.15
CA GLY A 180 -7.36 5.12 -9.49
C GLY A 180 -7.86 5.14 -10.93
N GLU A 181 -8.23 6.32 -11.47
CA GLU A 181 -8.59 6.47 -12.88
C GLU A 181 -7.41 6.12 -13.79
N LYS A 182 -6.19 6.56 -13.47
CA LYS A 182 -4.96 6.21 -14.19
C LYS A 182 -4.75 4.70 -14.22
N GLN A 183 -4.90 4.02 -13.09
CA GLN A 183 -4.75 2.56 -13.03
C GLN A 183 -5.79 1.83 -13.86
N ARG A 184 -7.06 2.26 -13.86
CA ARG A 184 -8.10 1.71 -14.74
C ARG A 184 -7.76 1.90 -16.22
N VAL A 185 -7.21 3.04 -16.62
CA VAL A 185 -6.76 3.28 -17.99
C VAL A 185 -5.52 2.44 -18.33
N VAL A 186 -4.60 2.22 -17.39
CA VAL A 186 -3.49 1.27 -17.57
C VAL A 186 -4.01 -0.14 -17.83
N LEU A 187 -4.97 -0.63 -17.02
CA LEU A 187 -5.61 -1.92 -17.25
C LEU A 187 -6.26 -1.98 -18.64
N ALA A 188 -7.03 -0.95 -19.02
CA ALA A 188 -7.64 -0.85 -20.33
C ALA A 188 -6.61 -0.99 -21.47
N ARG A 189 -5.47 -0.31 -21.37
CA ARG A 189 -4.36 -0.43 -22.33
C ARG A 189 -3.76 -1.83 -22.39
N GLN A 190 -3.64 -2.50 -21.24
CA GLN A 190 -3.12 -3.87 -21.20
C GLN A 190 -4.11 -4.85 -21.85
N ILE A 191 -5.40 -4.72 -21.56
CA ILE A 191 -6.49 -5.47 -22.20
C ILE A 191 -6.50 -5.23 -23.73
N ALA A 192 -6.36 -3.97 -24.14
CA ALA A 192 -6.33 -3.55 -25.53
C ALA A 192 -5.22 -4.23 -26.35
N ARG A 193 -4.18 -4.76 -25.75
CA ARG A 193 -3.09 -5.51 -26.42
C ARG A 193 -3.45 -6.96 -26.70
N ASN A 194 -4.61 -7.45 -26.27
CA ASN A 194 -5.04 -8.84 -26.39
C ASN A 194 -4.00 -9.83 -25.83
N PRO A 195 -3.68 -9.77 -24.53
CA PRO A 195 -2.61 -10.54 -23.95
C PRO A 195 -2.94 -12.04 -23.88
N LEU A 196 -1.89 -12.89 -23.85
CA LEU A 196 -2.01 -14.31 -23.54
C LEU A 196 -2.11 -14.53 -22.03
N PHE A 197 -1.46 -13.68 -21.24
CA PHE A 197 -1.61 -13.66 -19.78
C PHE A 197 -1.30 -12.30 -19.20
N LEU A 198 -1.72 -12.11 -17.95
CA LEU A 198 -1.61 -10.87 -17.21
C LEU A 198 -0.66 -11.05 -16.02
N LEU A 199 0.29 -10.14 -15.90
CA LEU A 199 1.15 -10.00 -14.73
C LEU A 199 0.75 -8.74 -13.98
N ALA A 200 0.68 -8.79 -12.65
CA ALA A 200 0.37 -7.63 -11.84
C ALA A 200 1.26 -7.60 -10.58
N ASP A 201 2.07 -6.57 -10.46
CA ASP A 201 2.91 -6.36 -9.27
C ASP A 201 2.27 -5.28 -8.41
N GLU A 202 1.58 -5.71 -7.36
CA GLU A 202 0.82 -4.86 -6.45
C GLU A 202 -0.15 -3.89 -7.18
N PRO A 203 -1.09 -4.43 -7.96
CA PRO A 203 -1.90 -3.63 -8.88
C PRO A 203 -2.79 -2.59 -8.19
N THR A 204 -3.03 -2.74 -6.88
CA THR A 204 -3.94 -1.90 -6.09
C THR A 204 -3.27 -1.27 -4.85
N GLY A 205 -1.98 -1.48 -4.64
CA GLY A 205 -1.27 -1.06 -3.43
C GLY A 205 -1.22 0.46 -3.16
N THR A 206 -1.67 1.30 -4.10
CA THR A 206 -1.75 2.77 -3.95
C THR A 206 -3.18 3.29 -4.03
N LEU A 207 -4.17 2.41 -4.07
CA LEU A 207 -5.58 2.75 -4.15
C LEU A 207 -6.23 2.74 -2.78
N ASP A 208 -7.29 3.53 -2.63
CA ASP A 208 -8.21 3.38 -1.50
C ASP A 208 -8.90 2.01 -1.56
N PRO A 209 -9.40 1.47 -0.44
CA PRO A 209 -9.96 0.12 -0.36
C PRO A 209 -11.09 -0.14 -1.37
N TYR A 210 -12.00 0.82 -1.55
CA TYR A 210 -13.12 0.69 -2.48
C TYR A 210 -12.66 0.60 -3.94
N THR A 211 -11.79 1.51 -4.36
CA THR A 211 -11.22 1.50 -5.71
C THR A 211 -10.40 0.23 -5.96
N ALA A 212 -9.68 -0.26 -4.93
CA ALA A 212 -8.94 -1.52 -4.98
C ALA A 212 -9.89 -2.70 -5.20
N GLU A 213 -10.99 -2.78 -4.45
CA GLU A 213 -11.99 -3.83 -4.58
C GLU A 213 -12.63 -3.88 -5.98
N VAL A 214 -13.04 -2.73 -6.49
CA VAL A 214 -13.56 -2.61 -7.87
C VAL A 214 -12.53 -3.07 -8.91
N MET A 215 -11.25 -2.79 -8.69
CA MET A 215 -10.17 -3.23 -9.58
C MET A 215 -9.97 -4.75 -9.51
N HIS A 216 -10.00 -5.34 -8.32
CA HIS A 216 -9.90 -6.79 -8.11
C HIS A 216 -11.01 -7.52 -8.86
N ASP A 217 -12.27 -7.09 -8.70
CA ASP A 217 -13.41 -7.69 -9.39
C ASP A 217 -13.27 -7.64 -10.90
N ARG A 218 -12.78 -6.53 -11.45
CA ARG A 218 -12.55 -6.38 -12.89
C ARG A 218 -11.43 -7.27 -13.40
N LEU A 219 -10.33 -7.40 -12.65
CA LEU A 219 -9.22 -8.30 -12.98
C LEU A 219 -9.69 -9.75 -13.02
N VAL A 220 -10.38 -10.21 -11.97
CA VAL A 220 -10.93 -11.57 -11.90
C VAL A 220 -11.93 -11.82 -13.03
N LYS A 221 -12.85 -10.88 -13.27
CA LYS A 221 -13.82 -10.97 -14.37
C LYS A 221 -13.12 -11.10 -15.73
N TYR A 222 -12.09 -10.28 -15.99
CA TYR A 222 -11.36 -10.33 -17.24
C TYR A 222 -10.65 -11.68 -17.47
N VAL A 223 -9.98 -12.19 -16.43
CA VAL A 223 -9.30 -13.49 -16.46
C VAL A 223 -10.29 -14.60 -16.80
N ASN A 224 -11.43 -14.64 -16.10
CA ASN A 224 -12.46 -15.67 -16.30
C ASN A 224 -13.13 -15.59 -17.66
N GLU A 225 -13.52 -14.38 -18.13
CA GLU A 225 -14.21 -14.21 -19.41
C GLU A 225 -13.31 -14.52 -20.62
N LYS A 226 -12.02 -14.19 -20.53
CA LYS A 226 -11.06 -14.42 -21.60
C LYS A 226 -10.34 -15.76 -21.50
N GLY A 227 -10.44 -16.46 -20.37
CA GLY A 227 -9.75 -17.71 -20.10
C GLY A 227 -8.23 -17.60 -20.10
N ILE A 228 -7.68 -16.38 -19.85
CA ILE A 228 -6.24 -16.14 -19.75
C ILE A 228 -5.73 -16.50 -18.36
N ALA A 229 -4.42 -16.70 -18.21
CA ALA A 229 -3.80 -16.84 -16.90
C ALA A 229 -3.48 -15.48 -16.30
N MET A 230 -3.46 -15.38 -14.97
CA MET A 230 -2.95 -14.23 -14.23
C MET A 230 -1.92 -14.67 -13.19
N VAL A 231 -0.83 -13.91 -13.07
CA VAL A 231 0.09 -14.00 -11.92
C VAL A 231 0.18 -12.62 -11.30
N PHE A 232 -0.12 -12.52 -10.02
CA PHE A 232 -0.04 -11.24 -9.32
C PHE A 232 0.69 -11.36 -7.99
N ALA A 233 1.41 -10.31 -7.63
CA ALA A 233 2.02 -10.18 -6.31
C ALA A 233 1.18 -9.24 -5.47
N SER A 234 0.97 -9.61 -4.22
CA SER A 234 0.39 -8.76 -3.20
C SER A 234 1.03 -9.01 -1.84
N HIS A 235 1.04 -8.00 -1.01
CA HIS A 235 1.34 -8.11 0.41
C HIS A 235 0.06 -8.04 1.26
N TRP A 236 -1.11 -7.90 0.60
CA TRP A 236 -2.43 -7.92 1.22
C TRP A 236 -3.03 -9.32 1.12
N PRO A 237 -3.19 -10.05 2.25
CA PRO A 237 -3.79 -11.39 2.25
C PRO A 237 -5.19 -11.41 1.65
N GLU A 238 -6.02 -10.40 1.95
CA GLU A 238 -7.40 -10.27 1.45
C GLU A 238 -7.46 -10.20 -0.07
N ALA A 239 -6.49 -9.51 -0.70
CA ALA A 239 -6.40 -9.45 -2.16
C ALA A 239 -6.02 -10.81 -2.75
N VAL A 240 -5.15 -11.58 -2.06
CA VAL A 240 -4.76 -12.93 -2.49
C VAL A 240 -5.94 -13.89 -2.35
N GLU A 241 -6.67 -13.86 -1.23
CA GLU A 241 -7.87 -14.68 -1.02
C GLU A 241 -8.96 -14.39 -2.05
N LYS A 242 -9.17 -13.11 -2.39
CA LYS A 242 -10.21 -12.70 -3.32
C LYS A 242 -9.89 -13.02 -4.78
N MET A 243 -8.64 -12.86 -5.21
CA MET A 243 -8.28 -12.91 -6.63
C MET A 243 -7.60 -14.21 -7.05
N ALA A 244 -6.98 -14.97 -6.15
CA ALA A 244 -6.21 -16.14 -6.50
C ALA A 244 -7.04 -17.43 -6.47
N ASP A 245 -6.84 -18.30 -7.45
CA ASP A 245 -7.27 -19.71 -7.40
C ASP A 245 -6.27 -20.56 -6.63
N GLU A 246 -5.00 -20.17 -6.66
CA GLU A 246 -3.88 -20.80 -5.95
C GLU A 246 -2.90 -19.71 -5.52
N ALA A 247 -2.23 -19.90 -4.39
CA ALA A 247 -1.24 -18.95 -3.91
C ALA A 247 0.11 -19.62 -3.63
N ILE A 248 1.18 -18.81 -3.67
CA ILE A 248 2.53 -19.17 -3.25
C ILE A 248 3.01 -18.15 -2.23
N TRP A 249 3.40 -18.64 -1.06
CA TRP A 249 4.13 -17.85 -0.07
C TRP A 249 5.62 -17.91 -0.35
N LEU A 250 6.20 -16.75 -0.70
CA LEU A 250 7.64 -16.58 -0.87
C LEU A 250 8.25 -15.92 0.38
N ASP A 251 9.32 -16.49 0.90
CA ASP A 251 10.15 -15.86 1.92
C ASP A 251 11.63 -16.07 1.59
N ALA A 252 12.44 -15.00 1.66
CA ALA A 252 13.85 -15.01 1.30
C ALA A 252 14.17 -15.74 -0.01
N GLY A 253 13.32 -15.59 -1.03
CA GLY A 253 13.47 -16.19 -2.35
C GLY A 253 13.04 -17.66 -2.47
N LYS A 254 12.54 -18.28 -1.41
CA LYS A 254 12.09 -19.68 -1.39
C LYS A 254 10.58 -19.78 -1.30
N VAL A 255 10.02 -20.84 -1.88
CA VAL A 255 8.63 -21.22 -1.66
C VAL A 255 8.51 -21.84 -0.27
N VAL A 256 7.80 -21.18 0.63
CA VAL A 256 7.48 -21.68 1.97
C VAL A 256 6.27 -22.59 1.92
N MET A 257 5.25 -22.17 1.17
CA MET A 257 3.99 -22.89 1.02
C MET A 257 3.36 -22.57 -0.33
N GLN A 258 2.65 -23.54 -0.91
CA GLN A 258 1.84 -23.39 -2.13
C GLN A 258 0.52 -24.14 -1.95
N GLY A 259 -0.59 -23.58 -2.40
CA GLY A 259 -1.91 -24.21 -2.35
C GLY A 259 -3.04 -23.23 -2.18
N ASP A 260 -3.99 -23.55 -1.29
CA ASP A 260 -5.20 -22.76 -1.05
C ASP A 260 -4.85 -21.33 -0.55
N PRO A 261 -5.39 -20.28 -1.23
CA PRO A 261 -5.09 -18.89 -0.89
C PRO A 261 -5.42 -18.53 0.56
N LYS A 262 -6.55 -19.02 1.09
CA LYS A 262 -6.98 -18.71 2.45
C LYS A 262 -6.08 -19.37 3.48
N GLU A 263 -5.76 -20.66 3.31
CA GLU A 263 -4.84 -21.38 4.21
C GLU A 263 -3.47 -20.70 4.27
N ILE A 264 -2.97 -20.24 3.11
CA ILE A 264 -1.68 -19.54 3.02
C ILE A 264 -1.75 -18.16 3.68
N SER A 265 -2.82 -17.40 3.46
CA SER A 265 -3.05 -16.10 4.08
C SER A 265 -3.12 -16.20 5.60
N ASP A 266 -3.90 -17.16 6.12
CA ASP A 266 -4.03 -17.40 7.55
C ASP A 266 -2.66 -17.71 8.19
N LYS A 267 -1.89 -18.64 7.60
CA LYS A 267 -0.55 -19.00 8.10
C LYS A 267 0.47 -17.87 7.97
N PHE A 268 0.36 -17.07 6.90
CA PHE A 268 1.19 -15.90 6.73
C PHE A 268 0.95 -14.87 7.83
N LEU A 269 -0.32 -14.67 8.23
CA LEU A 269 -0.69 -13.75 9.29
C LEU A 269 -0.40 -14.27 10.70
N GLU A 270 -0.43 -15.60 10.95
CA GLU A 270 -0.09 -16.20 12.26
C GLU A 270 1.26 -15.71 12.80
N GLY A 271 2.26 -15.53 11.92
CA GLY A 271 3.59 -15.01 12.28
C GLY A 271 3.59 -13.53 12.71
N TYR A 272 2.45 -12.83 12.54
CA TYR A 272 2.31 -11.39 12.80
C TYR A 272 1.15 -11.05 13.73
N SER A 273 0.60 -12.05 14.43
CA SER A 273 -0.41 -11.81 15.46
C SER A 273 0.14 -10.87 16.53
N PHE A 274 -0.70 -9.97 17.01
CA PHE A 274 -0.39 -9.01 18.05
C PHE A 274 -1.33 -9.27 19.23
N GLU A 275 -0.77 -9.58 20.40
CA GLU A 275 -1.54 -9.65 21.63
C GLU A 275 -1.52 -8.26 22.29
N LYS A 276 -2.70 -7.66 22.44
CA LYS A 276 -2.88 -6.42 23.18
C LYS A 276 -2.52 -6.65 24.64
N LYS A 277 -1.58 -5.86 25.15
CA LYS A 277 -1.36 -5.78 26.60
C LYS A 277 -2.16 -4.61 27.15
N GLU A 278 -3.03 -4.89 28.11
CA GLU A 278 -3.70 -3.83 28.87
C GLU A 278 -2.66 -3.02 29.64
N SER A 279 -2.81 -1.70 29.61
CA SER A 279 -1.94 -0.80 30.37
C SER A 279 -2.36 -0.81 31.84
N GLU A 280 -1.54 -1.42 32.68
CA GLU A 280 -1.81 -1.53 34.12
C GLU A 280 -1.60 -0.21 34.91
N ASN A 281 -0.93 0.83 34.34
CA ASN A 281 -0.54 2.04 35.06
C ASN A 281 -0.62 3.31 34.19
N LEU A 282 -1.82 3.83 33.94
CA LEU A 282 -1.98 5.19 33.41
C LEU A 282 -1.68 6.22 34.50
N GLY A 283 -0.93 7.28 34.15
CA GLY A 283 -0.57 8.36 35.06
C GLY A 283 -1.64 9.42 35.23
N GLU A 284 -1.23 10.58 35.70
CA GLU A 284 -2.08 11.78 35.87
C GLU A 284 -2.46 12.36 34.49
N PRO A 285 -3.56 13.13 34.38
CA PRO A 285 -3.87 13.89 33.18
C PRO A 285 -2.73 14.83 32.76
N ILE A 286 -2.30 14.78 31.50
CA ILE A 286 -1.28 15.68 30.96
C ILE A 286 -1.78 16.51 29.76
N ILE A 287 -2.94 16.21 29.22
CA ILE A 287 -3.61 17.01 28.19
C ILE A 287 -5.07 17.17 28.59
N LYS A 288 -5.58 18.40 28.48
CA LYS A 288 -6.99 18.75 28.74
C LYS A 288 -7.54 19.58 27.58
N LEU A 289 -8.71 19.24 27.13
CA LEU A 289 -9.54 20.06 26.25
C LEU A 289 -10.82 20.40 27.01
N GLU A 290 -11.15 21.68 27.12
CA GLU A 290 -12.38 22.15 27.78
C GLU A 290 -13.18 23.02 26.81
N ASN A 291 -14.34 22.52 26.36
CA ASN A 291 -15.20 23.15 25.36
C ASN A 291 -14.41 23.71 24.15
N ALA A 292 -13.40 22.96 23.69
CA ALA A 292 -12.52 23.42 22.65
C ALA A 292 -13.27 23.54 21.32
N GLU A 293 -13.13 24.66 20.64
CA GLU A 293 -13.77 24.97 19.38
C GLU A 293 -12.76 25.37 18.31
N LYS A 294 -13.03 24.98 17.06
CA LYS A 294 -12.32 25.47 15.91
C LYS A 294 -13.26 25.72 14.74
N HIS A 295 -13.36 26.99 14.37
CA HIS A 295 -14.14 27.43 13.24
C HIS A 295 -13.23 27.93 12.13
N PHE A 296 -13.51 27.49 10.88
CA PHE A 296 -12.88 27.99 9.67
C PHE A 296 -13.89 28.82 8.88
N PHE A 297 -13.41 29.89 8.24
CA PHE A 297 -14.22 30.72 7.37
C PHE A 297 -13.93 30.38 5.91
N SER A 298 -14.93 29.94 5.19
CA SER A 298 -14.84 29.65 3.76
C SER A 298 -15.74 30.61 2.98
N VAL A 299 -15.22 31.15 1.90
CA VAL A 299 -16.00 32.06 1.00
C VAL A 299 -17.21 31.35 0.39
N ILE A 300 -17.11 30.03 0.17
CA ILE A 300 -18.14 29.22 -0.47
C ILE A 300 -19.10 28.59 0.55
N ARG A 301 -18.59 28.12 1.69
CA ARG A 301 -19.35 27.34 2.69
C ARG A 301 -19.72 28.13 3.95
N GLY A 302 -19.32 29.40 4.05
CA GLY A 302 -19.54 30.20 5.26
C GLY A 302 -18.66 29.72 6.42
N VAL A 303 -19.22 29.68 7.63
CA VAL A 303 -18.52 29.20 8.85
C VAL A 303 -18.60 27.67 8.89
N VAL A 304 -17.44 27.01 8.86
CA VAL A 304 -17.32 25.56 9.06
C VAL A 304 -16.82 25.31 10.48
N LYS A 305 -17.65 24.69 11.30
CA LYS A 305 -17.30 24.27 12.66
C LYS A 305 -16.60 22.91 12.60
N ALA A 306 -15.29 22.93 12.45
CA ALA A 306 -14.51 21.69 12.38
C ALA A 306 -14.38 20.99 13.75
N VAL A 307 -14.40 21.75 14.84
CA VAL A 307 -14.46 21.28 16.23
C VAL A 307 -15.46 22.17 16.95
N ASP A 308 -16.44 21.59 17.66
CA ASP A 308 -17.58 22.28 18.25
C ASP A 308 -17.82 21.80 19.69
N GLY A 309 -17.11 22.38 20.65
CA GLY A 309 -17.27 22.12 22.09
C GLY A 309 -16.71 20.77 22.56
N VAL A 310 -15.54 20.38 22.06
CA VAL A 310 -14.88 19.12 22.44
C VAL A 310 -14.28 19.22 23.84
N THR A 311 -14.60 18.25 24.71
CA THR A 311 -14.10 18.14 26.07
C THR A 311 -13.65 16.73 26.40
N PHE A 312 -12.37 16.56 26.73
CA PHE A 312 -11.78 15.31 27.24
C PHE A 312 -10.39 15.55 27.83
N GLU A 313 -9.89 14.54 28.55
CA GLU A 313 -8.52 14.50 29.06
C GLU A 313 -7.77 13.25 28.60
N ILE A 314 -6.45 13.38 28.44
CA ILE A 314 -5.53 12.28 28.11
C ILE A 314 -4.51 12.18 29.23
N ARG A 315 -4.21 10.95 29.66
CA ARG A 315 -3.32 10.66 30.77
C ARG A 315 -1.90 10.38 30.31
N GLU A 316 -0.96 10.53 31.21
CA GLU A 316 0.43 10.15 30.97
C GLU A 316 0.53 8.64 30.69
N ARG A 317 1.34 8.25 29.70
CA ARG A 317 1.53 6.88 29.22
C ARG A 317 0.30 6.23 28.56
N GLU A 318 -0.69 7.02 28.24
CA GLU A 318 -1.87 6.56 27.53
C GLU A 318 -1.64 6.53 26.02
N VAL A 319 -2.16 5.50 25.34
CA VAL A 319 -2.37 5.53 23.90
C VAL A 319 -3.84 5.86 23.67
N PHE A 320 -4.13 7.11 23.29
CA PHE A 320 -5.47 7.63 23.13
C PHE A 320 -5.84 7.77 21.65
N GLY A 321 -6.93 7.14 21.24
CA GLY A 321 -7.41 7.18 19.85
C GLY A 321 -8.41 8.31 19.60
N LEU A 322 -8.31 8.97 18.45
CA LEU A 322 -9.34 9.84 17.89
C LEU A 322 -9.92 9.14 16.66
N VAL A 323 -11.15 8.63 16.76
CA VAL A 323 -11.80 7.82 15.73
C VAL A 323 -13.07 8.50 15.19
N GLY A 324 -13.49 8.15 13.99
CA GLY A 324 -14.67 8.70 13.32
C GLY A 324 -14.43 8.91 11.82
N LYS A 325 -15.47 9.27 11.09
CA LYS A 325 -15.44 9.46 9.64
C LYS A 325 -14.52 10.60 9.19
N SER A 326 -14.13 10.60 7.93
CA SER A 326 -13.39 11.71 7.31
C SER A 326 -14.16 13.02 7.45
N GLY A 327 -13.44 14.12 7.73
CA GLY A 327 -14.07 15.41 7.98
C GLY A 327 -14.72 15.59 9.36
N ALA A 328 -14.76 14.57 10.23
CA ALA A 328 -15.36 14.66 11.57
C ALA A 328 -14.64 15.63 12.54
N GLY A 329 -13.44 16.10 12.21
CA GLY A 329 -12.67 17.04 13.05
C GLY A 329 -11.45 16.43 13.76
N LYS A 330 -11.16 15.13 13.56
CA LYS A 330 -10.04 14.40 14.23
C LYS A 330 -8.68 15.08 14.02
N THR A 331 -8.26 15.26 12.77
CA THR A 331 -6.98 15.91 12.42
C THR A 331 -6.94 17.37 12.90
N THR A 332 -8.08 18.07 12.89
CA THR A 332 -8.14 19.45 13.44
C THR A 332 -7.91 19.43 14.95
N THR A 333 -8.53 18.50 15.68
CA THR A 333 -8.34 18.34 17.13
C THR A 333 -6.88 17.98 17.45
N SER A 334 -6.26 17.04 16.72
CA SER A 334 -4.85 16.68 16.92
C SER A 334 -3.91 17.86 16.65
N ARG A 335 -4.16 18.67 15.62
CA ARG A 335 -3.39 19.88 15.31
C ARG A 335 -3.57 20.99 16.36
N MET A 336 -4.74 21.08 17.01
CA MET A 336 -4.95 21.99 18.14
C MET A 336 -4.09 21.56 19.33
N ILE A 337 -4.08 20.28 19.68
CA ILE A 337 -3.22 19.72 20.74
C ILE A 337 -1.74 19.97 20.42
N ALA A 338 -1.32 19.78 19.17
CA ALA A 338 0.05 20.07 18.74
C ALA A 338 0.42 21.57 18.73
N GLY A 339 -0.54 22.47 19.00
CA GLY A 339 -0.34 23.92 18.92
C GLY A 339 -0.11 24.46 17.49
N MET A 340 -0.39 23.64 16.48
CA MET A 340 -0.28 24.02 15.07
C MET A 340 -1.45 24.91 14.64
N THR A 341 -2.62 24.71 15.24
CA THR A 341 -3.84 25.43 14.94
C THR A 341 -4.43 25.95 16.25
N PRO A 342 -4.53 27.26 16.48
CA PRO A 342 -5.10 27.79 17.72
C PRO A 342 -6.60 27.53 17.78
N ALA A 343 -7.12 27.24 18.96
CA ALA A 343 -8.55 27.19 19.24
C ALA A 343 -9.21 28.55 18.93
N THR A 344 -10.48 28.53 18.51
CA THR A 344 -11.30 29.72 18.34
C THR A 344 -12.19 29.99 19.57
N GLY A 345 -12.34 28.98 20.44
CA GLY A 345 -13.08 29.03 21.70
C GLY A 345 -12.67 27.85 22.60
N GLY A 346 -12.99 27.95 23.90
CA GLY A 346 -12.53 26.97 24.87
C GLY A 346 -11.03 27.00 25.12
N SER A 347 -10.49 25.95 25.74
CA SER A 347 -9.05 25.81 26.02
C SER A 347 -8.50 24.44 25.58
N VAL A 348 -7.21 24.40 25.24
CA VAL A 348 -6.40 23.21 25.03
C VAL A 348 -5.12 23.37 25.82
N GLU A 349 -4.96 22.59 26.87
CA GLU A 349 -3.86 22.74 27.82
C GLU A 349 -3.00 21.47 27.87
N ILE A 350 -1.68 21.66 28.01
CA ILE A 350 -0.69 20.58 28.16
C ILE A 350 0.13 20.82 29.42
N LYS A 351 0.27 19.77 30.25
CA LYS A 351 1.06 19.81 31.49
C LYS A 351 2.54 19.57 31.18
N ILE A 352 3.38 20.54 31.49
CA ILE A 352 4.84 20.46 31.42
C ILE A 352 5.45 20.71 32.79
N GLY A 353 5.96 19.66 33.42
CA GLY A 353 6.29 19.71 34.85
C GLY A 353 5.03 19.86 35.68
N ASP A 354 4.97 20.89 36.51
CA ASP A 354 3.81 21.18 37.36
C ASP A 354 2.84 22.20 36.72
N ASP A 355 3.20 22.81 35.58
CA ASP A 355 2.45 23.90 34.97
C ASP A 355 1.56 23.40 33.81
N TRP A 356 0.32 23.91 33.75
CA TRP A 356 -0.57 23.78 32.59
C TRP A 356 -0.32 24.95 31.63
N ILE A 357 -0.09 24.60 30.34
CA ILE A 357 0.24 25.54 29.28
C ILE A 357 -0.88 25.54 28.25
N ASP A 358 -1.52 26.70 28.04
CA ASP A 358 -2.51 26.87 26.98
C ASP A 358 -1.83 26.88 25.59
N MET A 359 -2.23 25.96 24.74
CA MET A 359 -1.70 25.81 23.41
C MET A 359 -2.18 26.89 22.42
N SER A 360 -3.12 27.74 22.81
CA SER A 360 -3.56 28.91 22.05
C SER A 360 -2.68 30.14 22.29
N GLU A 361 -1.96 30.18 23.39
CA GLU A 361 -1.04 31.28 23.72
C GLU A 361 0.24 31.22 22.91
N ILE A 362 0.55 32.31 22.20
CA ILE A 362 1.76 32.40 21.34
C ILE A 362 2.94 32.90 22.18
N GLY A 363 4.13 32.33 21.94
CA GLY A 363 5.38 32.79 22.56
C GLY A 363 6.03 31.77 23.49
N MET A 364 7.16 32.16 24.07
CA MET A 364 7.98 31.29 24.92
C MET A 364 7.35 30.98 26.29
N ALA A 365 6.41 31.80 26.75
CA ALA A 365 5.65 31.55 27.98
C ALA A 365 4.42 30.65 27.73
N GLY A 366 3.88 30.67 26.53
CA GLY A 366 2.77 29.81 26.06
C GLY A 366 3.25 28.55 25.36
N LYS A 367 2.64 28.23 24.21
CA LYS A 367 2.88 26.97 23.46
C LYS A 367 4.35 26.70 23.13
N GLY A 368 5.19 27.73 22.96
CA GLY A 368 6.62 27.57 22.70
C GLY A 368 7.37 26.80 23.79
N ARG A 369 6.83 26.75 25.02
CA ARG A 369 7.36 25.95 26.12
C ARG A 369 6.98 24.46 25.99
N ALA A 370 5.80 24.15 25.46
CA ALA A 370 5.31 22.79 25.30
C ALA A 370 5.78 22.13 24.00
N THR A 371 5.89 22.88 22.90
CA THR A 371 6.23 22.37 21.56
C THR A 371 7.48 21.47 21.49
N PRO A 372 8.60 21.71 22.22
CA PRO A 372 9.76 20.84 22.21
C PRO A 372 9.49 19.41 22.71
N TYR A 373 8.44 19.23 23.51
CA TYR A 373 8.04 17.94 24.10
C TYR A 373 6.98 17.22 23.28
N ILE A 374 6.58 17.78 22.13
CA ILE A 374 5.55 17.24 21.26
C ILE A 374 6.19 16.76 19.95
N GLY A 375 6.02 15.49 19.65
CA GLY A 375 6.32 14.90 18.36
C GLY A 375 5.05 14.82 17.50
N PHE A 376 5.13 15.10 16.22
CA PHE A 376 4.01 14.96 15.29
C PHE A 376 4.45 14.21 14.04
N LEU A 377 3.77 13.08 13.75
CA LEU A 377 3.91 12.35 12.51
C LEU A 377 2.70 12.69 11.62
N HIS A 378 2.97 13.35 10.50
CA HIS A 378 1.95 13.69 9.52
C HIS A 378 1.54 12.49 8.68
N GLN A 379 0.31 12.48 8.17
CA GLN A 379 -0.19 11.51 7.19
C GLN A 379 0.70 11.41 5.95
N GLU A 380 1.11 12.57 5.40
CA GLU A 380 2.12 12.67 4.37
C GLU A 380 3.49 12.95 5.02
N TYR A 381 4.19 11.89 5.43
CA TYR A 381 5.55 12.01 5.92
C TYR A 381 6.53 12.28 4.77
N THR A 382 7.53 13.11 4.99
CA THR A 382 8.53 13.42 3.99
C THR A 382 9.92 13.21 4.58
N LEU A 383 10.64 12.21 4.05
CA LEU A 383 12.08 12.12 4.25
C LEU A 383 12.77 13.06 3.26
N TYR A 384 13.89 13.64 3.64
CA TYR A 384 14.72 14.43 2.72
C TYR A 384 15.32 13.49 1.68
N PRO A 385 14.94 13.60 0.39
CA PRO A 385 15.24 12.57 -0.61
C PRO A 385 16.73 12.49 -0.99
N TYR A 386 17.48 13.56 -0.75
CA TYR A 386 18.91 13.66 -1.05
C TYR A 386 19.81 13.41 0.17
N ASP A 387 19.21 13.15 1.33
CA ASP A 387 19.90 12.79 2.55
C ASP A 387 19.77 11.30 2.83
N ASN A 388 20.83 10.66 3.30
CA ASN A 388 20.76 9.28 3.75
C ASN A 388 19.95 9.17 5.06
N VAL A 389 19.65 7.94 5.50
CA VAL A 389 18.86 7.69 6.71
C VAL A 389 19.47 8.34 7.95
N LEU A 390 20.81 8.24 8.11
CA LEU A 390 21.49 8.85 9.25
C LEU A 390 21.33 10.38 9.27
N SER A 391 21.49 11.04 8.14
CA SER A 391 21.30 12.49 8.02
C SER A 391 19.84 12.88 8.28
N ASN A 392 18.89 12.13 7.70
CA ASN A 392 17.47 12.33 7.95
C ASN A 392 17.12 12.30 9.45
N LEU A 393 17.70 11.36 10.20
CA LEU A 393 17.46 11.23 11.63
C LEU A 393 18.20 12.32 12.43
N THR A 394 19.50 12.53 12.16
CA THR A 394 20.36 13.41 12.97
C THR A 394 20.09 14.89 12.73
N THR A 395 19.63 15.30 11.56
CA THR A 395 19.18 16.69 11.30
C THR A 395 18.05 17.09 12.24
N SER A 396 17.20 16.14 12.63
CA SER A 396 16.09 16.37 13.57
C SER A 396 16.53 16.70 15.01
N ILE A 397 17.75 16.27 15.43
CA ILE A 397 18.28 16.51 16.79
C ILE A 397 19.15 17.78 16.86
N GLY A 398 19.51 18.33 15.71
CA GLY A 398 20.33 19.54 15.59
C GLY A 398 21.83 19.32 15.78
N SER A 399 22.62 20.33 15.43
CA SER A 399 24.09 20.27 15.33
C SER A 399 24.86 20.25 16.67
N LYS A 400 24.17 20.15 17.80
CA LYS A 400 24.80 20.23 19.14
C LYS A 400 25.28 18.89 19.69
N MET A 401 24.94 17.76 19.03
CA MET A 401 25.27 16.42 19.50
C MET A 401 26.54 15.92 18.76
N PRO A 402 27.53 15.33 19.46
CA PRO A 402 28.66 14.67 18.80
C PRO A 402 28.20 13.60 17.81
N ALA A 403 28.84 13.51 16.63
CA ALA A 403 28.41 12.63 15.54
C ALA A 403 28.27 11.15 15.96
N GLU A 404 29.21 10.66 16.78
CA GLU A 404 29.17 9.28 17.28
C GLU A 404 27.96 9.01 18.17
N LEU A 405 27.61 9.96 19.04
CA LEU A 405 26.44 9.86 19.92
C LEU A 405 25.15 9.96 19.09
N ALA A 406 25.10 10.84 18.10
CA ALA A 406 23.99 10.97 17.19
C ALA A 406 23.75 9.68 16.37
N LYS A 407 24.82 9.06 15.87
CA LYS A 407 24.77 7.76 15.19
C LYS A 407 24.26 6.67 16.11
N PHE A 408 24.81 6.58 17.34
CA PHE A 408 24.37 5.59 18.33
C PHE A 408 22.88 5.74 18.65
N LYS A 409 22.40 6.96 18.86
CA LYS A 409 21.00 7.28 19.11
C LYS A 409 20.12 6.90 17.92
N ALA A 410 20.56 7.20 16.67
CA ALA A 410 19.87 6.81 15.47
C ALA A 410 19.69 5.29 15.37
N MET A 411 20.74 4.52 15.67
CA MET A 411 20.69 3.05 15.68
C MET A 411 19.70 2.53 16.72
N GLN A 412 19.70 3.08 17.95
CA GLN A 412 18.77 2.69 19.01
C GLN A 412 17.30 2.92 18.61
N VAL A 413 17.03 4.08 18.02
CA VAL A 413 15.67 4.42 17.59
C VAL A 413 15.23 3.55 16.41
N LEU A 414 16.11 3.29 15.43
CA LEU A 414 15.80 2.39 14.32
C LEU A 414 15.52 0.95 14.82
N GLU A 415 16.26 0.46 15.80
CA GLU A 415 15.98 -0.83 16.44
C GLU A 415 14.59 -0.82 17.13
N SER A 416 14.23 0.28 17.80
CA SER A 416 12.93 0.39 18.47
C SER A 416 11.75 0.35 17.49
N VAL A 417 11.92 0.85 16.27
CA VAL A 417 10.89 0.78 15.20
C VAL A 417 11.01 -0.46 14.30
N GLY A 418 11.73 -1.49 14.76
CA GLY A 418 11.70 -2.82 14.18
C GLY A 418 12.70 -3.08 13.04
N PHE A 419 13.78 -2.29 12.93
CA PHE A 419 14.90 -2.64 12.07
C PHE A 419 15.84 -3.62 12.79
N ALA A 420 16.35 -4.61 12.03
CA ALA A 420 17.30 -5.58 12.55
C ALA A 420 18.69 -4.94 12.77
N LYS A 421 19.45 -5.46 13.73
CA LYS A 421 20.84 -5.02 13.97
C LYS A 421 21.75 -5.38 12.81
N GLU A 422 21.51 -6.55 12.21
CA GLU A 422 22.21 -6.99 11.01
C GLU A 422 21.84 -6.09 9.83
N GLY A 423 22.85 -5.53 9.16
CA GLY A 423 22.65 -4.59 8.04
C GLY A 423 22.31 -3.15 8.45
N MET A 424 22.32 -2.82 9.76
CA MET A 424 22.01 -1.46 10.24
C MET A 424 22.98 -0.40 9.69
N GLU A 425 24.24 -0.73 9.52
CA GLU A 425 25.24 0.17 8.91
C GLU A 425 24.86 0.51 7.46
N ASP A 426 24.48 -0.48 6.67
CA ASP A 426 24.09 -0.27 5.27
C ASP A 426 22.80 0.56 5.20
N LEU A 427 21.85 0.30 6.11
CA LEU A 427 20.61 1.07 6.21
C LEU A 427 20.89 2.54 6.54
N LEU A 428 21.78 2.85 7.48
CA LEU A 428 22.10 4.22 7.87
C LEU A 428 22.61 5.08 6.69
N TYR A 429 23.29 4.47 5.74
CA TYR A 429 23.84 5.16 4.56
C TYR A 429 22.97 4.99 3.30
N SER A 430 21.83 4.28 3.39
CA SER A 430 20.86 4.16 2.29
C SER A 430 20.08 5.47 2.09
N TYR A 431 19.61 5.70 0.87
CA TYR A 431 18.77 6.86 0.51
C TYR A 431 17.29 6.45 0.42
N PRO A 432 16.34 7.37 0.66
CA PRO A 432 14.92 7.08 0.66
C PRO A 432 14.38 6.43 -0.63
N ASP A 433 14.96 6.72 -1.79
CA ASP A 433 14.58 6.16 -3.09
C ASP A 433 14.93 4.67 -3.25
N THR A 434 15.86 4.16 -2.43
CA THR A 434 16.27 2.76 -2.40
C THR A 434 15.47 1.91 -1.41
N LEU A 435 14.62 2.55 -0.60
CA LEU A 435 13.87 1.93 0.48
C LEU A 435 12.42 1.66 0.06
N SER A 436 11.80 0.65 0.66
CA SER A 436 10.36 0.42 0.52
C SER A 436 9.54 1.51 1.23
N VAL A 437 8.26 1.65 0.86
CA VAL A 437 7.35 2.61 1.49
C VAL A 437 7.27 2.37 3.00
N GLY A 438 7.13 1.10 3.43
CA GLY A 438 7.05 0.76 4.85
C GLY A 438 8.35 1.06 5.62
N GLU A 439 9.53 0.92 4.99
CA GLU A 439 10.80 1.34 5.60
C GLU A 439 10.88 2.85 5.74
N CYS A 440 10.49 3.59 4.70
CA CYS A 440 10.43 5.06 4.76
C CYS A 440 9.49 5.55 5.88
N GLN A 441 8.32 4.90 6.06
CA GLN A 441 7.38 5.24 7.12
C GLN A 441 7.95 4.97 8.52
N ARG A 442 8.60 3.82 8.72
CA ARG A 442 9.28 3.52 10.00
C ARG A 442 10.42 4.48 10.30
N ILE A 443 11.17 4.90 9.28
CA ILE A 443 12.22 5.92 9.45
C ILE A 443 11.61 7.29 9.78
N ALA A 444 10.49 7.66 9.14
CA ALA A 444 9.77 8.89 9.51
C ALA A 444 9.25 8.85 10.96
N PHE A 445 8.77 7.69 11.42
CA PHE A 445 8.42 7.51 12.83
C PHE A 445 9.67 7.62 13.73
N ALA A 446 10.79 7.01 13.33
CA ALA A 446 12.07 7.18 14.03
C ALA A 446 12.54 8.63 14.11
N GLN A 447 12.28 9.47 13.08
CA GLN A 447 12.58 10.92 13.12
C GLN A 447 11.80 11.66 14.21
N VAL A 448 10.60 11.21 14.53
CA VAL A 448 9.81 11.78 15.64
C VAL A 448 10.37 11.32 16.97
N LEU A 449 10.62 10.01 17.12
CA LEU A 449 11.09 9.40 18.38
C LEU A 449 12.49 9.85 18.78
N ILE A 450 13.38 10.16 17.83
CA ILE A 450 14.77 10.53 18.11
C ILE A 450 14.90 11.84 18.91
N LYS A 451 13.85 12.67 18.88
CA LYS A 451 13.75 13.92 19.67
C LYS A 451 13.38 13.67 21.13
N GLU A 452 13.03 12.45 21.50
CA GLU A 452 12.55 12.04 22.83
C GLU A 452 11.36 12.91 23.29
N PRO A 453 10.29 13.03 22.48
CA PRO A 453 9.11 13.77 22.88
C PRO A 453 8.38 13.05 24.00
N LYS A 454 7.67 13.77 24.87
CA LYS A 454 6.79 13.18 25.89
C LYS A 454 5.41 12.82 25.35
N ILE A 455 4.96 13.56 24.33
CA ILE A 455 3.66 13.42 23.69
C ILE A 455 3.89 13.24 22.20
N ILE A 456 3.33 12.19 21.62
CA ILE A 456 3.47 11.87 20.21
C ILE A 456 2.09 11.80 19.58
N LEU A 457 1.88 12.61 18.56
CA LEU A 457 0.67 12.59 17.74
C LEU A 457 0.97 11.86 16.42
N LEU A 458 0.17 10.86 16.12
CA LEU A 458 0.21 10.08 14.89
C LEU A 458 -1.07 10.35 14.11
N ASP A 459 -0.96 11.04 12.97
CA ASP A 459 -2.10 11.37 12.10
C ASP A 459 -2.13 10.38 10.94
N GLU A 460 -3.07 9.41 10.98
CA GLU A 460 -3.24 8.31 10.03
C GLU A 460 -1.95 7.50 9.81
N PRO A 461 -1.34 6.94 10.87
CA PRO A 461 -0.02 6.34 10.79
C PRO A 461 0.02 5.06 9.95
N THR A 462 -1.12 4.40 9.74
CA THR A 462 -1.21 3.13 9.02
C THR A 462 -1.56 3.28 7.55
N GLY A 463 -2.19 4.38 7.14
CA GLY A 463 -2.52 4.76 5.77
C GLY A 463 -2.60 3.60 4.77
N THR A 464 -1.64 3.51 3.86
CA THR A 464 -1.49 2.45 2.84
C THR A 464 -0.53 1.32 3.26
N MET A 465 -0.29 1.13 4.56
CA MET A 465 0.61 0.08 5.06
C MET A 465 0.01 -1.31 4.92
N ASP A 466 0.86 -2.27 4.56
CA ASP A 466 0.53 -3.69 4.64
C ASP A 466 0.33 -4.17 6.10
N PRO A 467 -0.39 -5.28 6.33
CA PRO A 467 -0.69 -5.78 7.66
C PRO A 467 0.55 -6.04 8.53
N ILE A 468 1.66 -6.47 7.90
CA ILE A 468 2.93 -6.72 8.60
C ILE A 468 3.51 -5.40 9.10
N THR A 469 3.59 -4.40 8.24
CA THR A 469 4.11 -3.08 8.60
C THR A 469 3.22 -2.42 9.64
N LYS A 470 1.89 -2.53 9.56
CA LYS A 470 0.94 -2.09 10.60
C LYS A 470 1.27 -2.72 11.95
N THR A 471 1.47 -4.04 11.99
CA THR A 471 1.83 -4.76 13.22
C THR A 471 3.17 -4.30 13.79
N ILE A 472 4.16 -4.04 12.95
CA ILE A 472 5.47 -3.53 13.41
C ILE A 472 5.33 -2.13 14.01
N VAL A 473 4.54 -1.23 13.38
CA VAL A 473 4.27 0.11 13.90
C VAL A 473 3.51 0.01 15.23
N ALA A 474 2.49 -0.85 15.32
CA ALA A 474 1.75 -1.11 16.56
C ALA A 474 2.69 -1.55 17.70
N LYS A 475 3.55 -2.55 17.43
CA LYS A 475 4.56 -3.01 18.40
C LYS A 475 5.53 -1.89 18.80
N SER A 476 5.90 -1.02 17.86
CA SER A 476 6.80 0.10 18.12
C SER A 476 6.16 1.16 19.02
N VAL A 477 4.88 1.48 18.82
CA VAL A 477 4.11 2.40 19.67
C VAL A 477 4.03 1.85 21.10
N ILE A 478 3.64 0.59 21.26
CA ILE A 478 3.53 -0.04 22.59
C ILE A 478 4.90 -0.11 23.27
N ARG A 479 5.95 -0.48 22.56
CA ARG A 479 7.30 -0.55 23.10
C ARG A 479 7.82 0.83 23.53
N ALA A 480 7.58 1.88 22.73
CA ALA A 480 7.95 3.24 23.10
C ALA A 480 7.21 3.70 24.37
N ARG A 481 5.91 3.42 24.47
CA ARG A 481 5.14 3.66 25.70
C ARG A 481 5.71 2.92 26.93
N GLU A 482 5.99 1.62 26.81
CA GLU A 482 6.46 0.78 27.93
C GLU A 482 7.87 1.17 28.40
N ILE A 483 8.79 1.42 27.47
CA ILE A 483 10.21 1.65 27.78
C ILE A 483 10.49 3.11 28.10
N LEU A 484 9.93 4.04 27.32
CA LEU A 484 10.23 5.48 27.41
C LEU A 484 9.19 6.25 28.20
N GLY A 485 8.01 5.67 28.45
CA GLY A 485 6.93 6.32 29.19
C GLY A 485 6.22 7.41 28.38
N GLU A 486 6.28 7.34 27.05
CA GLU A 486 5.68 8.31 26.14
C GLU A 486 4.15 8.16 26.07
N THR A 487 3.46 9.27 25.81
CA THR A 487 2.00 9.31 25.60
C THR A 487 1.71 9.47 24.13
N PHE A 488 0.77 8.68 23.61
CA PHE A 488 0.42 8.70 22.20
C PHE A 488 -1.01 9.18 21.97
N ILE A 489 -1.20 9.97 20.92
CA ILE A 489 -2.50 10.34 20.38
C ILE A 489 -2.53 9.82 18.95
N VAL A 490 -3.45 8.93 18.65
CA VAL A 490 -3.56 8.26 17.36
C VAL A 490 -4.84 8.70 16.69
N VAL A 491 -4.72 9.40 15.57
CA VAL A 491 -5.86 9.67 14.68
C VAL A 491 -5.89 8.56 13.65
N SER A 492 -6.94 7.77 13.61
CA SER A 492 -7.09 6.72 12.61
C SER A 492 -8.55 6.37 12.32
N HIS A 493 -8.81 5.90 11.11
CA HIS A 493 -10.04 5.21 10.71
C HIS A 493 -9.84 3.68 10.64
N ASP A 494 -8.62 3.19 10.83
CA ASP A 494 -8.26 1.77 10.87
C ASP A 494 -8.56 1.21 12.27
N MET A 495 -9.77 0.64 12.42
CA MET A 495 -10.25 0.17 13.72
C MET A 495 -9.46 -1.01 14.24
N ASP A 496 -8.96 -1.92 13.37
CA ASP A 496 -8.11 -3.03 13.78
C ASP A 496 -6.81 -2.53 14.42
N PHE A 497 -6.21 -1.50 13.84
CA PHE A 497 -5.02 -0.87 14.43
C PHE A 497 -5.33 -0.22 15.77
N VAL A 498 -6.44 0.52 15.85
CA VAL A 498 -6.90 1.22 17.06
C VAL A 498 -7.20 0.23 18.19
N GLU A 499 -7.94 -0.85 17.91
CA GLU A 499 -8.24 -1.92 18.88
C GLU A 499 -6.98 -2.53 19.48
N ASN A 500 -5.96 -2.71 18.66
CA ASN A 500 -4.73 -3.35 19.08
C ASN A 500 -3.84 -2.47 19.95
N ILE A 501 -3.88 -1.15 19.84
CA ILE A 501 -2.91 -0.26 20.52
C ILE A 501 -3.53 0.74 21.50
N CYS A 502 -4.78 1.20 21.28
CA CYS A 502 -5.37 2.25 22.09
C CYS A 502 -5.96 1.72 23.39
N ASP A 503 -5.73 2.46 24.48
CA ASP A 503 -6.31 2.18 25.79
C ASP A 503 -7.77 2.69 25.84
N ARG A 504 -7.97 3.94 25.36
CA ARG A 504 -9.28 4.58 25.19
C ARG A 504 -9.34 5.30 23.85
N VAL A 505 -10.54 5.49 23.36
CA VAL A 505 -10.82 6.25 22.14
C VAL A 505 -11.92 7.28 22.36
N ALA A 506 -11.77 8.44 21.72
CA ALA A 506 -12.85 9.42 21.56
C ALA A 506 -13.45 9.27 20.16
N PHE A 507 -14.72 8.90 20.08
CA PHE A 507 -15.50 8.92 18.85
C PHE A 507 -15.95 10.35 18.55
N ILE A 508 -15.47 10.90 17.43
CA ILE A 508 -15.79 12.25 16.97
C ILE A 508 -16.69 12.16 15.75
N ALA A 509 -17.83 12.85 15.81
CA ALA A 509 -18.72 13.04 14.69
C ALA A 509 -19.28 14.46 14.69
N ASP A 510 -19.34 15.10 13.52
CA ASP A 510 -19.80 16.49 13.32
C ASP A 510 -19.08 17.50 14.25
N GLY A 511 -17.77 17.34 14.41
CA GLY A 511 -16.95 18.19 15.29
C GLY A 511 -17.16 17.99 16.79
N LYS A 512 -17.94 17.00 17.23
CA LYS A 512 -18.29 16.75 18.64
C LYS A 512 -17.87 15.36 19.09
N VAL A 513 -17.48 15.24 20.35
CA VAL A 513 -17.27 13.95 21.01
C VAL A 513 -18.61 13.30 21.30
N LYS A 514 -18.85 12.13 20.76
CA LYS A 514 -20.06 11.31 20.97
C LYS A 514 -19.90 10.30 22.11
N ALA A 515 -18.69 9.75 22.25
CA ALA A 515 -18.37 8.80 23.32
C ALA A 515 -16.84 8.80 23.59
N ILE A 516 -16.47 8.42 24.80
CA ILE A 516 -15.10 8.12 25.20
C ILE A 516 -15.13 6.85 26.02
N ASP A 517 -14.51 5.79 25.51
CA ASP A 517 -14.46 4.49 26.18
C ASP A 517 -13.30 3.65 25.57
N THR A 518 -13.21 2.38 25.98
CA THR A 518 -12.34 1.41 25.31
C THR A 518 -12.76 1.22 23.84
N PRO A 519 -11.84 0.88 22.92
CA PRO A 519 -12.18 0.65 21.52
C PRO A 519 -13.36 -0.31 21.35
N ASP A 520 -13.31 -1.48 22.03
CA ASP A 520 -14.37 -2.51 21.96
C ASP A 520 -15.75 -1.98 22.36
N ALA A 521 -15.80 -1.17 23.42
CA ALA A 521 -17.05 -0.58 23.92
C ALA A 521 -17.65 0.43 22.92
N VAL A 522 -16.79 1.24 22.28
CA VAL A 522 -17.21 2.22 21.26
C VAL A 522 -17.70 1.51 20.00
N ILE A 523 -16.98 0.49 19.53
CA ILE A 523 -17.38 -0.31 18.37
C ILE A 523 -18.69 -1.06 18.64
N GLY A 524 -18.82 -1.67 19.82
CA GLY A 524 -20.06 -2.37 20.21
C GLY A 524 -21.28 -1.44 20.28
N ARG A 525 -21.09 -0.15 20.60
CA ARG A 525 -22.15 0.84 20.72
C ARG A 525 -22.58 1.47 19.39
N PHE A 526 -21.65 1.75 18.49
CA PHE A 526 -21.88 2.54 17.28
C PHE A 526 -21.76 1.70 16.00
N GLY A 527 -21.13 0.52 16.08
CA GLY A 527 -20.82 -0.31 14.92
C GLY A 527 -19.66 0.25 14.07
N LEU A 528 -19.06 -0.60 13.27
CA LEU A 528 -17.95 -0.19 12.40
C LEU A 528 -18.39 0.80 11.32
N GLU A 529 -19.61 0.69 10.82
CA GLU A 529 -20.16 1.55 9.76
C GLU A 529 -20.29 3.03 10.15
N GLU A 530 -20.48 3.34 11.45
CA GLU A 530 -20.49 4.73 11.92
C GLU A 530 -19.10 5.28 12.20
N LEU A 531 -18.14 4.42 12.52
CA LEU A 531 -16.78 4.78 12.91
C LEU A 531 -15.85 4.92 11.71
N GLN A 532 -16.10 4.17 10.66
CA GLN A 532 -15.35 4.18 9.41
C GLN A 532 -16.11 4.95 8.33
N ASP A 533 -15.39 5.45 7.34
CA ASP A 533 -16.02 6.02 6.14
C ASP A 533 -16.78 4.92 5.42
N ASN A 534 -18.10 5.06 5.24
CA ASN A 534 -18.84 4.22 4.32
C ASN A 534 -18.35 4.52 2.92
N GLU A 535 -17.85 3.50 2.24
CA GLU A 535 -17.30 3.55 0.88
C GLU A 535 -18.29 4.07 -0.18
N SER A 536 -19.57 4.30 0.22
CA SER A 536 -20.64 4.80 -0.65
C SER A 536 -20.82 6.32 -0.68
N ASP A 537 -20.21 7.09 0.25
CA ASP A 537 -20.50 8.53 0.42
C ASP A 537 -19.49 9.49 -0.27
N THR A 538 -18.54 8.98 -1.06
CA THR A 538 -17.60 9.83 -1.83
C THR A 538 -18.11 10.16 -3.25
N GLY A 539 -19.41 10.26 -3.43
CA GLY A 539 -20.06 10.56 -4.70
C GLY A 539 -20.88 11.87 -4.64
N GLU A 540 -20.23 13.04 -4.47
CA GLU A 540 -20.72 14.34 -4.95
C GLU A 540 -19.55 15.28 -5.25
#